data_9bb79e9b146ebf5b9f6969e973dfe170
#
_entry.id   9bb79e9b146ebf5b9f6969e973dfe170
#
_cell.length_a   1.000
_cell.length_b   1.000
_cell.length_c   1.000
_cell.angle_alpha   90.00
_cell.angle_beta   90.00
_cell.angle_gamma   90.00
#
_symmetry.space_group_name_H-M   'P 1'
#
loop_
_entity.id
_entity.type
_entity.pdbx_description
1 polymer ?
#
loop_
_entity_poly.entity_id
_entity_poly.type
_entity_poly.pdbx_seq_one_letter_code
_entity_poly.pdbx_strand_id
1 'polypeptide(L)'
;LGSTFGLWLGPRGGYTAATPRFAKKIEKGGNGYLNSDSMDICVGSEKYLQNLEKFLTDTCTEFDIQYLKLDGFCLKPCTNPKHDHITGGENDMYFVTEMWQRWIDLFTRLRESRAKDNKPLWINMTCYVNPSPWWLQYVNSVWLQNSMDIGFAKNLEQQAQVDAEITYRDSMYYDFMCTRALQFPAKNIYNHEPIYGNTAKVEYTDEEFEKFLFWNACRGQAFNELYLSYNKMNSAKWRILARMLRWQKANHHILKNAMLLGGDPAENNIYA
;
A
#
# COMPACT_ATOMS: atom_id res chain seq x y z
N LEU A 1 -10.68 19.96 6.93
CA LEU A 1 -9.37 19.86 6.28
C LEU A 1 -9.45 19.48 4.80
N GLY A 2 -10.62 19.03 4.29
CA GLY A 2 -10.80 18.59 2.91
C GLY A 2 -10.15 17.25 2.59
N SER A 3 -9.83 16.46 3.61
CA SER A 3 -9.33 15.09 3.51
C SER A 3 -10.39 14.13 4.00
N THR A 4 -10.36 12.90 3.50
CA THR A 4 -11.21 11.80 3.93
C THR A 4 -10.43 10.82 4.78
N PHE A 5 -11.13 9.97 5.51
CA PHE A 5 -10.49 8.93 6.33
C PHE A 5 -10.17 7.69 5.50
N GLY A 6 -9.06 7.05 5.87
CA GLY A 6 -8.67 5.74 5.37
C GLY A 6 -8.56 4.72 6.51
N LEU A 7 -8.72 3.46 6.18
CA LEU A 7 -8.54 2.34 7.08
C LEU A 7 -7.42 1.43 6.56
N TRP A 8 -6.46 1.14 7.43
CA TRP A 8 -5.46 0.11 7.20
C TRP A 8 -5.84 -1.17 7.94
N LEU A 9 -5.80 -2.29 7.25
CA LEU A 9 -6.03 -3.58 7.87
C LEU A 9 -5.17 -4.68 7.22
N GLY A 10 -4.82 -5.68 8.03
CA GLY A 10 -4.14 -6.89 7.59
C GLY A 10 -5.14 -8.06 7.50
N PRO A 11 -5.56 -8.48 6.29
CA PRO A 11 -6.58 -9.51 6.11
C PRO A 11 -6.25 -10.83 6.82
N ARG A 12 -4.98 -11.20 6.90
CA ARG A 12 -4.52 -12.44 7.52
C ARG A 12 -4.33 -12.36 9.05
N GLY A 13 -4.62 -11.21 9.67
CA GLY A 13 -4.53 -11.03 11.12
C GLY A 13 -3.27 -10.35 11.62
N GLY A 14 -2.49 -9.71 10.75
CA GLY A 14 -1.31 -8.92 11.11
C GLY A 14 -0.02 -9.39 10.46
N TYR A 15 1.11 -8.97 11.02
CA TYR A 15 2.44 -9.22 10.49
C TYR A 15 3.30 -10.05 11.41
N THR A 16 4.26 -10.76 10.82
CA THR A 16 5.38 -11.43 11.50
C THR A 16 4.90 -12.29 12.66
N ALA A 17 5.57 -12.18 13.81
CA ALA A 17 5.25 -12.93 15.03
C ALA A 17 3.88 -12.57 15.67
N ALA A 18 3.27 -11.45 15.27
CA ALA A 18 1.94 -11.07 15.76
C ALA A 18 0.82 -11.87 15.09
N THR A 19 1.00 -12.25 13.83
CA THR A 19 -0.03 -12.95 13.04
C THR A 19 -0.55 -14.22 13.69
N PRO A 20 0.29 -15.19 14.13
CA PRO A 20 -0.20 -16.40 14.78
C PRO A 20 -0.94 -16.13 16.08
N ARG A 21 -0.50 -15.11 16.82
CA ARG A 21 -1.17 -14.72 18.09
C ARG A 21 -2.58 -14.19 17.82
N PHE A 22 -2.74 -13.35 16.81
CA PHE A 22 -4.01 -12.78 16.42
C PHE A 22 -4.95 -13.86 15.86
N ALA A 23 -4.46 -14.70 14.95
CA ALA A 23 -5.22 -15.80 14.39
C ALA A 23 -5.76 -16.72 15.48
N LYS A 24 -4.90 -17.13 16.42
CA LYS A 24 -5.31 -17.94 17.58
C LYS A 24 -6.30 -17.22 18.52
N LYS A 25 -6.18 -15.90 18.67
CA LYS A 25 -7.12 -15.12 19.49
C LYS A 25 -8.51 -15.09 18.87
N ILE A 26 -8.60 -14.92 17.56
CA ILE A 26 -9.86 -14.94 16.80
C ILE A 26 -10.48 -16.34 16.87
N GLU A 27 -9.65 -17.39 16.73
CA GLU A 27 -10.11 -18.78 16.75
C GLU A 27 -10.62 -19.23 18.13
N LYS A 28 -10.19 -18.63 19.22
CA LYS A 28 -10.74 -18.91 20.56
C LYS A 28 -12.26 -18.77 20.64
N GLY A 29 -12.85 -18.01 19.74
CA GLY A 29 -14.29 -17.93 19.57
C GLY A 29 -14.91 -19.12 18.82
N GLY A 30 -14.13 -20.10 18.38
CA GLY A 30 -14.61 -21.25 17.61
C GLY A 30 -15.10 -20.91 16.21
N ASN A 31 -14.57 -19.85 15.63
CA ASN A 31 -15.04 -19.33 14.34
C ASN A 31 -14.62 -20.19 13.13
N GLY A 32 -13.57 -21.02 13.29
CA GLY A 32 -13.06 -21.88 12.22
C GLY A 32 -12.36 -21.09 11.11
N TYR A 33 -11.65 -20.00 11.46
CA TYR A 33 -10.97 -19.16 10.48
C TYR A 33 -9.51 -19.52 10.23
N LEU A 34 -8.92 -20.39 11.06
CA LEU A 34 -7.50 -20.71 10.94
C LEU A 34 -7.18 -21.47 9.65
N ASN A 35 -6.13 -21.03 8.98
CA ASN A 35 -5.48 -21.79 7.91
C ASN A 35 -5.03 -23.16 8.46
N SER A 36 -4.86 -24.14 7.56
CA SER A 36 -4.41 -25.49 7.90
C SER A 36 -3.09 -25.54 8.66
N ASP A 37 -2.19 -24.56 8.47
CA ASP A 37 -0.94 -24.43 9.25
C ASP A 37 -1.13 -23.80 10.64
N SER A 38 -2.33 -23.35 10.98
CA SER A 38 -2.68 -22.68 12.25
C SER A 38 -1.86 -21.41 12.55
N MET A 39 -1.20 -20.84 11.56
CA MET A 39 -0.35 -19.66 11.73
C MET A 39 -1.05 -18.37 11.28
N ASP A 40 -1.95 -18.48 10.33
CA ASP A 40 -2.66 -17.36 9.70
C ASP A 40 -4.18 -17.61 9.69
N ILE A 41 -4.94 -16.56 9.41
CA ILE A 41 -6.34 -16.70 9.01
C ILE A 41 -6.40 -17.21 7.57
N CYS A 42 -7.32 -18.11 7.29
CA CYS A 42 -7.61 -18.52 5.92
C CYS A 42 -8.36 -17.41 5.19
N VAL A 43 -7.63 -16.64 4.40
CA VAL A 43 -8.20 -15.53 3.64
C VAL A 43 -9.05 -15.96 2.42
N GLY A 44 -9.20 -17.25 2.16
CA GLY A 44 -10.09 -17.80 1.15
C GLY A 44 -11.40 -18.39 1.70
N SER A 45 -11.55 -18.46 3.04
CA SER A 45 -12.77 -18.99 3.65
C SER A 45 -13.96 -18.04 3.43
N GLU A 46 -15.05 -18.55 2.86
CA GLU A 46 -16.29 -17.80 2.62
C GLU A 46 -16.83 -17.16 3.90
N LYS A 47 -16.90 -17.95 4.98
CA LYS A 47 -17.35 -17.49 6.28
C LYS A 47 -16.54 -16.30 6.81
N TYR A 48 -15.21 -16.35 6.63
CA TYR A 48 -14.34 -15.23 7.02
C TYR A 48 -14.61 -14.00 6.14
N LEU A 49 -14.67 -14.19 4.83
CA LEU A 49 -14.87 -13.09 3.88
C LEU A 49 -16.23 -12.41 4.04
N GLN A 50 -17.30 -13.15 4.29
CA GLN A 50 -18.61 -12.58 4.57
C GLN A 50 -18.60 -11.68 5.81
N ASN A 51 -17.94 -12.12 6.89
CA ASN A 51 -17.82 -11.30 8.10
C ASN A 51 -16.92 -10.08 7.89
N LEU A 52 -15.83 -10.23 7.13
CA LEU A 52 -14.95 -9.13 6.77
C LEU A 52 -15.67 -8.10 5.89
N GLU A 53 -16.40 -8.55 4.88
CA GLU A 53 -17.19 -7.69 3.99
C GLU A 53 -18.21 -6.88 4.78
N LYS A 54 -18.96 -7.55 5.66
CA LYS A 54 -19.92 -6.86 6.55
C LYS A 54 -19.22 -5.80 7.39
N PHE A 55 -18.11 -6.17 8.04
CA PHE A 55 -17.33 -5.22 8.85
C PHE A 55 -16.85 -4.03 8.04
N LEU A 56 -16.31 -4.26 6.84
CA LEU A 56 -15.80 -3.19 5.98
C LEU A 56 -16.94 -2.30 5.48
N THR A 57 -18.06 -2.88 5.06
CA THR A 57 -19.22 -2.12 4.59
C THR A 57 -19.77 -1.23 5.68
N ASP A 58 -20.01 -1.79 6.87
CA ASP A 58 -20.52 -1.06 8.03
C ASP A 58 -19.57 0.08 8.42
N THR A 59 -18.26 -0.23 8.54
CA THR A 59 -17.24 0.76 8.93
C THR A 59 -17.06 1.85 7.89
N CYS A 60 -17.02 1.51 6.61
CA CYS A 60 -16.92 2.48 5.54
C CYS A 60 -18.13 3.43 5.50
N THR A 61 -19.31 2.93 5.83
CA THR A 61 -20.54 3.74 5.88
C THR A 61 -20.57 4.61 7.12
N GLU A 62 -20.32 4.04 8.30
CA GLU A 62 -20.40 4.74 9.59
C GLU A 62 -19.38 5.89 9.69
N PHE A 63 -18.15 5.66 9.26
CA PHE A 63 -17.02 6.62 9.39
C PHE A 63 -16.67 7.34 8.10
N ASP A 64 -17.46 7.20 7.04
CA ASP A 64 -17.19 7.74 5.70
C ASP A 64 -15.76 7.41 5.21
N ILE A 65 -15.34 6.16 5.37
CA ILE A 65 -14.04 5.68 4.89
C ILE A 65 -14.03 5.66 3.36
N GLN A 66 -13.05 6.34 2.77
CA GLN A 66 -12.90 6.43 1.32
C GLN A 66 -11.57 5.84 0.82
N TYR A 67 -10.78 5.29 1.72
CA TYR A 67 -9.52 4.64 1.40
C TYR A 67 -9.34 3.37 2.23
N LEU A 68 -9.01 2.27 1.56
CA LEU A 68 -8.63 1.00 2.20
C LEU A 68 -7.21 0.63 1.81
N LYS A 69 -6.34 0.47 2.79
CA LYS A 69 -5.03 -0.16 2.63
C LYS A 69 -5.11 -1.58 3.15
N LEU A 70 -5.15 -2.53 2.22
CA LEU A 70 -5.21 -3.96 2.54
C LEU A 70 -3.80 -4.52 2.51
N ASP A 71 -3.30 -4.88 3.69
CA ASP A 71 -1.91 -5.17 3.89
C ASP A 71 -1.68 -6.61 4.36
N GLY A 72 -0.64 -7.24 3.81
CA GLY A 72 -0.28 -8.58 4.21
C GLY A 72 -1.12 -9.69 3.58
N PHE A 73 -1.55 -9.55 2.34
CA PHE A 73 -2.04 -10.69 1.58
C PHE A 73 -0.96 -11.77 1.51
N CYS A 74 -1.31 -12.99 1.80
CA CYS A 74 -0.43 -14.13 1.69
C CYS A 74 -1.12 -15.21 0.87
N LEU A 75 -0.46 -15.65 -0.18
CA LEU A 75 -0.93 -16.73 -1.05
C LEU A 75 -0.61 -18.12 -0.47
N LYS A 76 -0.69 -18.28 0.85
CA LYS A 76 -0.53 -19.60 1.45
C LYS A 76 -1.78 -20.43 1.16
N PRO A 77 -1.63 -21.58 0.48
CA PRO A 77 -2.72 -22.50 0.31
C PRO A 77 -3.26 -22.97 1.67
N CYS A 78 -4.55 -23.18 1.74
CA CYS A 78 -5.20 -23.77 2.90
C CYS A 78 -5.80 -25.11 2.53
N THR A 79 -5.39 -26.17 3.19
CA THR A 79 -5.88 -27.53 2.99
C THR A 79 -6.82 -27.99 4.11
N ASN A 80 -7.37 -27.05 4.90
CA ASN A 80 -8.28 -27.38 5.98
C ASN A 80 -9.60 -27.95 5.44
N PRO A 81 -9.92 -29.22 5.74
CA PRO A 81 -11.10 -29.90 5.17
C PRO A 81 -12.43 -29.36 5.74
N LYS A 82 -12.39 -28.51 6.74
CA LYS A 82 -13.59 -27.87 7.32
C LYS A 82 -13.96 -26.55 6.64
N HIS A 83 -13.09 -26.07 5.73
CA HIS A 83 -13.35 -24.88 4.95
C HIS A 83 -14.08 -25.23 3.66
N ASP A 84 -14.79 -24.26 3.14
CA ASP A 84 -15.67 -24.40 1.97
C ASP A 84 -14.98 -24.16 0.63
N HIS A 85 -13.70 -23.77 0.63
CA HIS A 85 -12.91 -23.57 -0.58
C HIS A 85 -12.37 -24.90 -1.12
N ILE A 86 -12.15 -24.94 -2.43
CA ILE A 86 -11.48 -26.09 -3.07
C ILE A 86 -10.00 -26.15 -2.70
N THR A 87 -9.42 -27.32 -2.84
CA THR A 87 -8.00 -27.60 -2.63
C THR A 87 -7.45 -28.41 -3.79
N GLY A 88 -6.12 -28.47 -3.90
CA GLY A 88 -5.43 -29.26 -4.91
C GLY A 88 -5.01 -28.48 -6.15
N GLY A 89 -4.72 -29.22 -7.23
CA GLY A 89 -4.00 -28.69 -8.38
C GLY A 89 -2.49 -28.62 -8.13
N GLU A 90 -1.73 -28.32 -9.17
CA GLU A 90 -0.30 -28.10 -9.03
C GLU A 90 -0.05 -26.88 -8.12
N ASN A 91 0.78 -27.04 -7.09
CA ASN A 91 1.07 -26.02 -6.09
C ASN A 91 -0.18 -25.42 -5.40
N ASP A 92 -1.24 -26.22 -5.24
CA ASP A 92 -2.52 -25.78 -4.65
C ASP A 92 -3.17 -24.59 -5.35
N MET A 93 -2.95 -24.44 -6.65
CA MET A 93 -3.44 -23.30 -7.43
C MET A 93 -4.96 -23.19 -7.48
N TYR A 94 -5.70 -24.28 -7.24
CA TYR A 94 -7.16 -24.22 -7.16
C TYR A 94 -7.62 -23.32 -6.01
N PHE A 95 -7.02 -23.49 -4.83
CA PHE A 95 -7.27 -22.60 -3.70
C PHE A 95 -6.96 -21.14 -4.03
N VAL A 96 -5.78 -20.89 -4.60
CA VAL A 96 -5.32 -19.51 -4.91
C VAL A 96 -6.27 -18.84 -5.90
N THR A 97 -6.73 -19.57 -6.90
CA THR A 97 -7.66 -19.04 -7.92
C THR A 97 -9.01 -18.68 -7.29
N GLU A 98 -9.59 -19.59 -6.51
CA GLU A 98 -10.87 -19.34 -5.84
C GLU A 98 -10.77 -18.21 -4.82
N MET A 99 -9.71 -18.17 -4.03
CA MET A 99 -9.45 -17.11 -3.08
C MET A 99 -9.46 -15.75 -3.76
N TRP A 100 -8.72 -15.60 -4.87
CA TRP A 100 -8.68 -14.32 -5.58
C TRP A 100 -10.01 -13.95 -6.20
N GLN A 101 -10.76 -14.92 -6.74
CA GLN A 101 -12.10 -14.63 -7.24
C GLN A 101 -13.00 -14.07 -6.12
N ARG A 102 -12.99 -14.68 -4.94
CA ARG A 102 -13.76 -14.22 -3.78
C ARG A 102 -13.36 -12.81 -3.34
N TRP A 103 -12.05 -12.49 -3.37
CA TRP A 103 -11.56 -11.14 -3.05
C TRP A 103 -11.96 -10.11 -4.11
N ILE A 104 -11.91 -10.44 -5.38
CA ILE A 104 -12.37 -9.59 -6.47
C ILE A 104 -13.85 -9.27 -6.31
N ASP A 105 -14.66 -10.26 -6.00
CA ASP A 105 -16.09 -10.10 -5.75
C ASP A 105 -16.36 -9.20 -4.54
N LEU A 106 -15.57 -9.37 -3.47
CA LEU A 106 -15.63 -8.51 -2.28
C LEU A 106 -15.28 -7.05 -2.64
N PHE A 107 -14.20 -6.81 -3.38
CA PHE A 107 -13.84 -5.46 -3.80
C PHE A 107 -14.94 -4.81 -4.66
N THR A 108 -15.52 -5.59 -5.55
CA THR A 108 -16.61 -5.13 -6.41
C THR A 108 -17.82 -4.71 -5.58
N ARG A 109 -18.28 -5.57 -4.66
CA ARG A 109 -19.43 -5.26 -3.79
C ARG A 109 -19.18 -4.08 -2.86
N LEU A 110 -17.97 -3.95 -2.30
CA LEU A 110 -17.62 -2.77 -1.49
C LEU A 110 -17.70 -1.47 -2.29
N ARG A 111 -17.18 -1.46 -3.52
CA ARG A 111 -17.26 -0.29 -4.39
C ARG A 111 -18.69 0.05 -4.78
N GLU A 112 -19.48 -0.96 -5.12
CA GLU A 112 -20.89 -0.80 -5.45
C GLU A 112 -21.69 -0.24 -4.26
N SER A 113 -21.41 -0.73 -3.06
CA SER A 113 -22.01 -0.20 -1.83
C SER A 113 -21.71 1.29 -1.67
N ARG A 114 -20.43 1.70 -1.78
CA ARG A 114 -20.06 3.12 -1.65
C ARG A 114 -20.59 3.98 -2.81
N ALA A 115 -20.65 3.43 -4.01
CA ALA A 115 -21.20 4.15 -5.16
C ALA A 115 -22.69 4.48 -5.00
N LYS A 116 -23.47 3.66 -4.31
CA LYS A 116 -24.89 3.97 -3.99
C LYS A 116 -25.02 5.23 -3.15
N ASP A 117 -24.04 5.52 -2.30
CA ASP A 117 -23.97 6.72 -1.48
C ASP A 117 -23.29 7.89 -2.20
N ASN A 118 -22.96 7.72 -3.49
CA ASN A 118 -22.17 8.67 -4.29
C ASN A 118 -20.79 8.99 -3.64
N LYS A 119 -20.18 8.00 -3.04
CA LYS A 119 -18.88 8.09 -2.36
C LYS A 119 -17.81 7.28 -3.12
N PRO A 120 -16.62 7.84 -3.37
CA PRO A 120 -15.52 7.06 -3.93
C PRO A 120 -14.96 6.09 -2.89
N LEU A 121 -14.36 4.99 -3.36
CA LEU A 121 -13.56 4.10 -2.53
C LEU A 121 -12.27 3.77 -3.26
N TRP A 122 -11.14 4.21 -2.70
CA TRP A 122 -9.83 3.83 -3.16
C TRP A 122 -9.36 2.58 -2.43
N ILE A 123 -9.02 1.55 -3.18
CA ILE A 123 -8.48 0.29 -2.63
C ILE A 123 -7.02 0.18 -3.04
N ASN A 124 -6.15 0.03 -2.05
CA ASN A 124 -4.73 -0.23 -2.22
C ASN A 124 -4.38 -1.63 -1.72
N MET A 125 -3.73 -2.42 -2.59
CA MET A 125 -3.20 -3.73 -2.23
C MET A 125 -1.72 -3.62 -1.94
N THR A 126 -1.34 -3.91 -0.70
CA THR A 126 0.06 -3.97 -0.30
C THR A 126 0.52 -5.40 -0.08
N CYS A 127 1.81 -5.60 -0.19
CA CYS A 127 2.58 -6.79 0.16
C CYS A 127 2.03 -8.15 -0.31
N TYR A 128 2.92 -8.98 -0.81
CA TYR A 128 2.67 -10.39 -1.15
C TYR A 128 1.69 -10.63 -2.31
N VAL A 129 1.41 -9.59 -3.10
CA VAL A 129 0.68 -9.73 -4.36
C VAL A 129 1.67 -9.57 -5.50
N ASN A 130 1.67 -10.51 -6.44
CA ASN A 130 2.49 -10.36 -7.63
C ASN A 130 2.07 -9.11 -8.40
N PRO A 131 2.96 -8.14 -8.63
CA PRO A 131 2.61 -6.91 -9.30
C PRO A 131 2.19 -7.20 -10.75
N SER A 132 0.98 -6.80 -11.09
CA SER A 132 0.46 -6.86 -12.44
C SER A 132 -0.51 -5.70 -12.67
N PRO A 133 -0.42 -4.96 -13.78
CA PRO A 133 -1.41 -3.93 -14.12
C PRO A 133 -2.83 -4.44 -14.23
N TRP A 134 -3.00 -5.75 -14.43
CA TRP A 134 -4.30 -6.43 -14.43
C TRP A 134 -5.11 -6.15 -13.15
N TRP A 135 -4.44 -6.00 -11.98
CA TRP A 135 -5.08 -5.66 -10.73
C TRP A 135 -5.81 -4.32 -10.75
N LEU A 136 -5.41 -3.38 -11.63
CA LEU A 136 -6.05 -2.06 -11.73
C LEU A 136 -7.50 -2.11 -12.22
N GLN A 137 -7.99 -3.26 -12.66
CA GLN A 137 -9.41 -3.48 -12.92
C GLN A 137 -10.21 -3.55 -11.60
N TYR A 138 -9.60 -3.97 -10.51
CA TYR A 138 -10.27 -4.26 -9.24
C TYR A 138 -9.82 -3.37 -8.09
N VAL A 139 -8.60 -2.87 -8.14
CA VAL A 139 -8.01 -1.99 -7.12
C VAL A 139 -7.44 -0.72 -7.76
N ASN A 140 -7.12 0.27 -6.95
CA ASN A 140 -6.66 1.56 -7.47
C ASN A 140 -5.14 1.68 -7.48
N SER A 141 -4.46 0.99 -6.58
CA SER A 141 -3.00 1.00 -6.50
C SER A 141 -2.44 -0.29 -5.94
N VAL A 142 -1.17 -0.52 -6.24
CA VAL A 142 -0.39 -1.63 -5.69
C VAL A 142 0.87 -1.08 -5.04
N TRP A 143 1.42 -1.85 -4.10
CA TRP A 143 2.67 -1.52 -3.41
C TRP A 143 3.88 -1.58 -4.34
N LEU A 144 4.83 -0.66 -4.13
CA LEU A 144 6.16 -0.70 -4.76
C LEU A 144 6.99 -1.83 -4.11
N GLN A 145 6.75 -3.06 -4.53
CA GLN A 145 7.15 -4.28 -3.81
C GLN A 145 8.65 -4.60 -3.84
N ASN A 146 9.41 -3.92 -4.68
CA ASN A 146 10.86 -4.09 -4.77
C ASN A 146 11.64 -3.18 -3.80
N SER A 147 10.94 -2.41 -2.96
CA SER A 147 11.56 -1.45 -2.06
C SER A 147 11.23 -1.74 -0.59
N MET A 148 12.07 -1.22 0.29
CA MET A 148 11.77 -1.13 1.73
C MET A 148 10.97 0.14 2.03
N ASP A 149 10.41 0.24 3.23
CA ASP A 149 9.71 1.45 3.68
C ASP A 149 10.65 2.67 3.64
N ILE A 150 11.89 2.48 4.05
CA ILE A 150 12.95 3.48 4.02
C ILE A 150 14.20 2.84 3.44
N GLY A 151 14.97 3.61 2.69
CA GLY A 151 16.26 3.20 2.18
C GLY A 151 17.09 4.39 1.75
N PHE A 152 18.37 4.13 1.52
CA PHE A 152 19.34 5.13 1.09
C PHE A 152 20.17 4.56 -0.04
N ALA A 153 20.47 5.38 -1.04
CA ALA A 153 21.43 5.03 -2.08
C ALA A 153 22.81 4.75 -1.45
N LYS A 154 23.58 3.94 -2.10
CA LYS A 154 25.00 3.72 -1.76
C LYS A 154 25.76 5.04 -1.99
N ASN A 155 26.85 5.26 -1.24
CA ASN A 155 27.68 6.48 -1.30
C ASN A 155 27.15 7.68 -0.48
N LEU A 156 26.59 7.40 0.68
CA LEU A 156 26.20 8.44 1.66
C LEU A 156 27.32 9.43 2.01
N GLU A 157 28.58 9.01 1.93
CA GLU A 157 29.75 9.88 2.17
C GLU A 157 29.85 11.03 1.16
N GLN A 158 29.20 10.90 0.02
CA GLN A 158 29.23 11.88 -1.07
C GLN A 158 27.93 12.65 -1.26
N GLN A 159 26.87 12.30 -0.52
CA GLN A 159 25.54 12.89 -0.67
C GLN A 159 24.97 13.31 0.69
N ALA A 160 24.17 14.38 0.69
CA ALA A 160 23.30 14.63 1.82
C ALA A 160 22.32 13.49 2.02
N GLN A 161 21.94 13.20 3.26
CA GLN A 161 21.05 12.08 3.59
C GLN A 161 19.71 12.16 2.84
N VAL A 162 19.17 13.37 2.67
CA VAL A 162 17.93 13.59 1.91
C VAL A 162 18.07 13.20 0.44
N ASP A 163 19.24 13.49 -0.17
CA ASP A 163 19.51 13.13 -1.56
C ASP A 163 19.67 11.63 -1.74
N ALA A 164 20.33 10.97 -0.80
CA ALA A 164 20.50 9.54 -0.81
C ALA A 164 19.14 8.79 -0.65
N GLU A 165 18.20 9.32 0.15
CA GLU A 165 16.86 8.77 0.28
C GLU A 165 16.04 8.98 -1.00
N ILE A 166 16.08 10.18 -1.57
CA ILE A 166 15.42 10.51 -2.85
C ILE A 166 15.95 9.58 -3.96
N THR A 167 17.27 9.49 -4.11
CA THR A 167 17.92 8.65 -5.12
C THR A 167 17.55 7.17 -4.96
N TYR A 168 17.55 6.66 -3.73
CA TYR A 168 17.12 5.28 -3.46
C TYR A 168 15.69 5.03 -3.95
N ARG A 169 14.77 5.91 -3.58
CA ARG A 169 13.37 5.74 -3.94
C ARG A 169 13.14 5.82 -5.45
N ASP A 170 13.78 6.77 -6.11
CA ASP A 170 13.67 6.93 -7.56
C ASP A 170 14.27 5.73 -8.31
N SER A 171 15.39 5.18 -7.82
CA SER A 171 15.97 3.93 -8.35
C SER A 171 15.00 2.75 -8.20
N MET A 172 14.27 2.65 -7.08
CA MET A 172 13.27 1.59 -6.91
C MET A 172 12.08 1.75 -7.87
N TYR A 173 11.64 2.98 -8.13
CA TYR A 173 10.64 3.26 -9.18
C TYR A 173 11.17 2.89 -10.57
N TYR A 174 12.41 3.26 -10.86
CA TYR A 174 13.04 2.91 -12.13
C TYR A 174 13.12 1.40 -12.34
N ASP A 175 13.58 0.66 -11.33
CA ASP A 175 13.62 -0.81 -11.39
C ASP A 175 12.23 -1.39 -11.63
N PHE A 176 11.22 -0.91 -10.89
CA PHE A 176 9.86 -1.41 -11.01
C PHE A 176 9.23 -1.13 -12.38
N MET A 177 9.34 0.11 -12.86
CA MET A 177 8.65 0.55 -14.08
C MET A 177 9.44 0.26 -15.35
N CYS A 178 10.78 0.39 -15.31
CA CYS A 178 11.64 0.33 -16.50
C CYS A 178 12.38 -1.00 -16.58
N THR A 179 13.14 -1.41 -15.56
CA THR A 179 13.95 -2.64 -15.59
C THR A 179 13.06 -3.88 -15.60
N ARG A 180 12.07 -3.94 -14.73
CA ARG A 180 11.08 -5.04 -14.68
C ARG A 180 9.94 -4.84 -15.69
N ALA A 181 9.85 -3.68 -16.28
CA ALA A 181 8.83 -3.33 -17.29
C ALA A 181 7.39 -3.65 -16.86
N LEU A 182 7.05 -3.41 -15.60
CA LEU A 182 5.74 -3.79 -15.05
C LEU A 182 4.58 -2.89 -15.51
N GLN A 183 4.86 -1.86 -16.28
CA GLN A 183 3.88 -1.02 -16.99
C GLN A 183 2.79 -0.38 -16.13
N PHE A 184 3.08 -0.09 -14.88
CA PHE A 184 2.16 0.66 -14.02
C PHE A 184 2.28 2.17 -14.28
N PRO A 185 1.18 2.90 -14.38
CA PRO A 185 1.23 4.35 -14.24
C PRO A 185 1.71 4.73 -12.83
N ALA A 186 2.61 5.71 -12.71
CA ALA A 186 3.17 6.13 -11.42
C ALA A 186 2.08 6.46 -10.37
N LYS A 187 0.98 7.06 -10.80
CA LYS A 187 -0.18 7.38 -9.94
C LYS A 187 -0.83 6.16 -9.27
N ASN A 188 -0.64 4.97 -9.82
CA ASN A 188 -1.21 3.71 -9.32
C ASN A 188 -0.19 2.86 -8.55
N ILE A 189 1.00 3.41 -8.32
CA ILE A 189 2.01 2.81 -7.45
C ILE A 189 1.93 3.50 -6.09
N TYR A 190 1.95 2.72 -5.04
CA TYR A 190 1.91 3.18 -3.67
C TYR A 190 3.21 2.85 -2.94
N ASN A 191 3.68 3.77 -2.15
CA ASN A 191 4.71 3.56 -1.13
C ASN A 191 4.37 4.37 0.14
N HIS A 192 5.15 4.22 1.21
CA HIS A 192 4.89 4.88 2.49
C HIS A 192 5.26 6.37 2.53
N GLU A 193 5.62 6.98 1.43
CA GLU A 193 6.11 8.35 1.42
C GLU A 193 4.99 9.41 1.39
N PRO A 194 5.32 10.60 1.89
CA PRO A 194 6.56 10.94 2.57
C PRO A 194 6.65 10.36 3.99
N ILE A 195 7.82 9.77 4.32
CA ILE A 195 8.15 9.28 5.67
C ILE A 195 9.09 10.27 6.35
N TYR A 196 8.64 10.93 7.40
CA TYR A 196 9.47 11.74 8.28
C TYR A 196 9.05 11.47 9.72
N GLY A 197 9.47 10.33 10.21
CA GLY A 197 9.03 9.82 11.50
C GLY A 197 10.17 9.27 12.33
N ASN A 198 9.85 8.87 13.55
CA ASN A 198 10.82 8.25 14.46
C ASN A 198 11.42 6.97 13.88
N THR A 199 10.70 6.28 13.02
CA THR A 199 11.15 5.08 12.32
C THR A 199 12.24 5.37 11.30
N ALA A 200 12.17 6.53 10.62
CA ALA A 200 13.14 6.92 9.60
C ALA A 200 14.52 7.25 10.16
N LYS A 201 14.60 7.63 11.44
CA LYS A 201 15.86 8.01 12.11
C LYS A 201 16.64 9.14 11.39
N VAL A 202 15.91 10.00 10.69
CA VAL A 202 16.46 11.14 9.97
C VAL A 202 16.05 12.45 10.64
N GLU A 203 16.93 13.44 10.56
CA GLU A 203 16.66 14.81 10.98
C GLU A 203 16.99 15.73 9.79
N TYR A 204 15.96 16.36 9.25
CA TYR A 204 16.09 17.27 8.12
C TYR A 204 15.96 18.74 8.58
N THR A 205 16.79 19.60 8.01
CA THR A 205 16.53 21.04 8.05
C THR A 205 15.18 21.34 7.38
N ASP A 206 14.69 22.57 7.49
CA ASP A 206 13.44 22.94 6.85
C ASP A 206 13.57 22.92 5.32
N GLU A 207 14.74 23.29 4.76
CA GLU A 207 15.04 23.20 3.32
C GLU A 207 15.12 21.76 2.83
N GLU A 208 15.79 20.87 3.56
CA GLU A 208 15.86 19.45 3.22
C GLU A 208 14.48 18.79 3.26
N PHE A 209 13.67 19.15 4.28
CA PHE A 209 12.30 18.65 4.39
C PHE A 209 11.42 19.14 3.23
N GLU A 210 11.57 20.41 2.82
CA GLU A 210 10.89 20.94 1.65
C GLU A 210 11.29 20.19 0.38
N LYS A 211 12.59 20.05 0.14
CA LYS A 211 13.13 19.29 -0.99
C LYS A 211 12.54 17.87 -1.05
N PHE A 212 12.58 17.15 0.08
CA PHE A 212 12.05 15.81 0.20
C PHE A 212 10.56 15.74 -0.17
N LEU A 213 9.74 16.64 0.37
CA LEU A 213 8.30 16.64 0.12
C LEU A 213 7.95 16.95 -1.34
N PHE A 214 8.56 17.99 -1.93
CA PHE A 214 8.26 18.37 -3.30
C PHE A 214 8.76 17.34 -4.30
N TRP A 215 9.92 16.76 -4.04
CA TRP A 215 10.42 15.67 -4.88
C TRP A 215 9.47 14.47 -4.88
N ASN A 216 9.02 14.07 -3.70
CA ASN A 216 8.02 13.01 -3.59
C ASN A 216 6.73 13.34 -4.35
N ALA A 217 6.23 14.57 -4.25
CA ALA A 217 5.04 14.99 -4.98
C ALA A 217 5.21 14.96 -6.51
N CYS A 218 6.43 15.21 -7.02
CA CYS A 218 6.75 15.17 -8.45
C CYS A 218 6.70 13.77 -9.07
N ARG A 219 6.80 12.69 -8.28
CA ARG A 219 6.67 11.31 -8.77
C ARG A 219 5.29 10.99 -9.35
N GLY A 220 4.33 11.88 -9.17
CA GLY A 220 3.00 11.74 -9.77
C GLY A 220 2.08 10.76 -9.06
N GLN A 221 2.41 10.34 -7.87
CA GLN A 221 1.55 9.49 -7.03
C GLN A 221 0.20 10.16 -6.79
N ALA A 222 -0.86 9.40 -6.87
CA ALA A 222 -2.20 9.90 -6.55
C ALA A 222 -2.47 10.00 -5.04
N PHE A 223 -1.61 9.45 -4.22
CA PHE A 223 -1.81 9.32 -2.80
C PHE A 223 -0.52 9.59 -2.02
N ASN A 224 -0.62 10.30 -0.89
CA ASN A 224 0.45 10.49 0.09
C ASN A 224 0.03 9.86 1.41
N GLU A 225 0.83 8.96 1.97
CA GLU A 225 0.52 8.35 3.26
C GLU A 225 0.77 9.30 4.44
N LEU A 226 1.63 10.29 4.28
CA LEU A 226 2.00 11.25 5.32
C LEU A 226 2.46 10.57 6.62
N TYR A 227 3.43 9.69 6.51
CA TYR A 227 3.98 8.95 7.64
C TYR A 227 4.89 9.86 8.49
N LEU A 228 4.26 10.80 9.20
CA LEU A 228 4.93 11.89 9.89
C LEU A 228 4.77 11.75 11.40
N SER A 229 5.88 11.87 12.14
CA SER A 229 5.84 11.91 13.61
C SER A 229 5.68 13.34 14.09
N TYR A 230 4.63 13.59 14.87
CA TYR A 230 4.30 14.93 15.36
C TYR A 230 5.47 15.62 16.08
N ASN A 231 6.21 14.87 16.89
CA ASN A 231 7.35 15.38 17.65
C ASN A 231 8.57 15.82 16.79
N LYS A 232 8.60 15.46 15.51
CA LYS A 232 9.62 15.93 14.54
C LYS A 232 9.16 17.12 13.72
N MET A 233 7.91 17.52 13.86
CA MET A 233 7.32 18.59 13.09
C MET A 233 7.34 19.92 13.88
N ASN A 234 7.93 20.94 13.29
CA ASN A 234 7.85 22.32 13.78
C ASN A 234 6.85 23.13 12.94
N SER A 235 6.60 24.39 13.33
CA SER A 235 5.67 25.26 12.62
C SER A 235 6.08 25.54 11.17
N ALA A 236 7.37 25.56 10.84
CA ALA A 236 7.85 25.72 9.47
C ALA A 236 7.55 24.48 8.64
N LYS A 237 7.87 23.29 9.12
CA LYS A 237 7.58 22.02 8.46
C LYS A 237 6.08 21.82 8.20
N TRP A 238 5.22 22.19 9.15
CA TRP A 238 3.77 22.14 8.93
C TRP A 238 3.31 23.09 7.80
N ARG A 239 3.89 24.29 7.69
CA ARG A 239 3.59 25.22 6.59
C ARG A 239 4.11 24.70 5.24
N ILE A 240 5.31 24.08 5.22
CA ILE A 240 5.89 23.47 4.02
C ILE A 240 4.99 22.33 3.54
N LEU A 241 4.58 21.42 4.43
CA LEU A 241 3.65 20.33 4.09
C LEU A 241 2.34 20.86 3.51
N ALA A 242 1.72 21.83 4.16
CA ALA A 242 0.47 22.42 3.68
C ALA A 242 0.63 23.10 2.31
N ARG A 243 1.78 23.72 2.03
CA ARG A 243 2.11 24.30 0.73
C ARG A 243 2.28 23.21 -0.33
N MET A 244 3.03 22.17 -0.02
CA MET A 244 3.21 21.01 -0.94
C MET A 244 1.88 20.36 -1.28
N LEU A 245 1.02 20.07 -0.33
CA LEU A 245 -0.28 19.44 -0.58
C LEU A 245 -1.19 20.31 -1.46
N ARG A 246 -1.22 21.62 -1.25
CA ARG A 246 -1.97 22.55 -2.12
C ARG A 246 -1.38 22.59 -3.52
N TRP A 247 -0.07 22.64 -3.64
CA TRP A 247 0.63 22.65 -4.93
C TRP A 247 0.36 21.34 -5.70
N GLN A 248 0.52 20.19 -5.05
CA GLN A 248 0.25 18.89 -5.66
C GLN A 248 -1.20 18.78 -6.13
N LYS A 249 -2.16 19.21 -5.30
CA LYS A 249 -3.58 19.21 -5.67
C LYS A 249 -3.85 20.10 -6.90
N ALA A 250 -3.26 21.28 -6.96
CA ALA A 250 -3.42 22.20 -8.10
C ALA A 250 -2.81 21.66 -9.40
N ASN A 251 -1.72 20.90 -9.30
CA ASN A 251 -0.96 20.39 -10.44
C ASN A 251 -1.21 18.90 -10.72
N HIS A 252 -2.10 18.24 -9.99
CA HIS A 252 -2.37 16.80 -10.15
C HIS A 252 -2.74 16.40 -11.58
N HIS A 253 -3.44 17.27 -12.32
CA HIS A 253 -3.81 17.02 -13.71
C HIS A 253 -2.59 16.84 -14.64
N ILE A 254 -1.42 17.39 -14.27
CA ILE A 254 -0.15 17.20 -14.96
C ILE A 254 0.61 16.02 -14.33
N LEU A 255 0.78 16.05 -13.01
CA LEU A 255 1.60 15.10 -12.27
C LEU A 255 1.14 13.63 -12.44
N LYS A 256 -0.16 13.39 -12.58
CA LYS A 256 -0.71 12.05 -12.82
C LYS A 256 -0.17 11.36 -14.09
N ASN A 257 0.46 12.11 -14.97
CA ASN A 257 1.06 11.61 -16.21
C ASN A 257 2.60 11.61 -16.14
N ALA A 258 3.18 11.72 -14.96
CA ALA A 258 4.63 11.65 -14.76
C ALA A 258 5.19 10.33 -15.31
N MET A 259 6.33 10.44 -15.95
CA MET A 259 7.11 9.32 -16.48
C MET A 259 8.57 9.49 -16.06
N LEU A 260 9.23 8.40 -15.78
CA LEU A 260 10.67 8.41 -15.52
C LEU A 260 11.42 8.53 -16.85
N LEU A 261 12.35 9.47 -16.90
CA LEU A 261 13.22 9.70 -18.06
C LEU A 261 14.68 9.56 -17.63
N GLY A 262 15.53 9.07 -18.55
CA GLY A 262 16.95 8.83 -18.29
C GLY A 262 17.25 7.42 -17.82
N GLY A 263 18.37 7.26 -17.10
CA GLY A 263 18.79 5.97 -16.58
C GLY A 263 18.40 5.74 -15.12
N ASP A 264 18.93 4.66 -14.54
CA ASP A 264 18.75 4.40 -13.10
C ASP A 264 19.36 5.55 -12.28
N PRO A 265 18.57 6.21 -11.43
CA PRO A 265 19.05 7.32 -10.58
C PRO A 265 20.22 6.96 -9.66
N ALA A 266 20.38 5.70 -9.28
CA ALA A 266 21.52 5.25 -8.47
C ALA A 266 22.83 5.14 -9.26
N GLU A 267 22.77 5.07 -10.59
CA GLU A 267 23.93 4.84 -11.47
C GLU A 267 24.19 6.01 -12.44
N ASN A 268 23.20 6.88 -12.62
CA ASN A 268 23.25 7.97 -13.61
C ASN A 268 23.11 9.33 -12.95
N ASN A 269 23.87 10.31 -13.45
CA ASN A 269 23.84 11.68 -12.96
C ASN A 269 22.72 12.54 -13.59
N ILE A 270 22.03 12.01 -14.59
CA ILE A 270 20.96 12.71 -15.33
C ILE A 270 19.73 11.81 -15.41
N TYR A 271 18.69 12.21 -14.70
CA TYR A 271 17.36 11.59 -14.77
C TYR A 271 16.27 12.62 -14.39
N ALA A 272 15.01 12.32 -14.75
CA ALA A 272 13.85 13.13 -14.41
C ALA A 272 12.59 12.27 -14.25
#